data_015008d69a9877cdd70218bf4eb9dd21
#
_entry.id   015008d69a9877cdd70218bf4eb9dd21
#
_cell.length_a   1.000
_cell.length_b   1.000
_cell.length_c   1.000
_cell.angle_alpha   90.00
_cell.angle_beta   90.00
_cell.angle_gamma   90.00
#
_symmetry.space_group_name_H-M   'P 1'
#
loop_
_entity.id
_entity.type
_entity.pdbx_description
1 polymer ?
#
loop_
_entity_poly.entity_id
_entity_poly.type
_entity_poly.pdbx_seq_one_letter_code
_entity_poly.pdbx_strand_id
1 'polypeptide(L)'
;MFLRCTRSATSDQIAAIRRRATEAGLAVYDESSAGGLTLALLGPKGFDERLSGEFAEMAGVEAVTRPSRAYRLSSREFRNDPTVVKVRDAVIGGGSLNLMAGPCSIESREQL
;
A
#
# COMPACT_ATOMS: atom_id res chain seq x y z
N MET A 1 7.50 1.80 -7.71
CA MET A 1 7.48 0.34 -7.87
C MET A 1 6.91 -0.32 -6.62
N PHE A 2 6.39 -1.52 -6.73
CA PHE A 2 6.00 -2.34 -5.60
C PHE A 2 6.93 -3.54 -5.50
N LEU A 3 7.46 -3.79 -4.31
CA LEU A 3 8.28 -4.94 -3.99
C LEU A 3 7.48 -5.88 -3.11
N ARG A 4 7.25 -7.10 -3.55
CA ARG A 4 6.75 -8.15 -2.69
C ARG A 4 7.93 -8.87 -2.06
N CYS A 5 7.93 -8.94 -0.74
CA CYS A 5 8.96 -9.67 0.00
C CYS A 5 8.59 -11.15 0.11
N THR A 6 9.59 -12.01 0.14
CA THR A 6 9.37 -13.43 0.45
C THR A 6 8.85 -13.57 1.87
N ARG A 7 8.06 -14.61 2.14
CA ARG A 7 7.53 -14.87 3.50
C ARG A 7 8.65 -15.20 4.52
N SER A 8 9.79 -15.65 4.03
CA SER A 8 10.98 -15.96 4.83
C SER A 8 11.97 -14.79 4.91
N ALA A 9 11.61 -13.59 4.39
CA ALA A 9 12.49 -12.44 4.45
C ALA A 9 12.81 -12.06 5.89
N THR A 10 14.10 -11.96 6.21
CA THR A 10 14.57 -11.58 7.54
C THR A 10 14.47 -10.06 7.73
N SER A 11 14.46 -9.63 9.00
CA SER A 11 14.51 -8.20 9.36
C SER A 11 15.70 -7.48 8.72
N ASP A 12 16.86 -8.14 8.63
CA ASP A 12 18.08 -7.57 8.06
C ASP A 12 17.95 -7.37 6.55
N GLN A 13 17.31 -8.31 5.86
CA GLN A 13 17.03 -8.20 4.43
C GLN A 13 16.08 -7.03 4.15
N ILE A 14 15.00 -6.92 4.93
CA ILE A 14 14.05 -5.82 4.82
C ILE A 14 14.73 -4.47 5.12
N ALA A 15 15.58 -4.42 6.15
CA ALA A 15 16.37 -3.24 6.49
C ALA A 15 17.32 -2.83 5.36
N ALA A 16 17.96 -3.79 4.70
CA ALA A 16 18.84 -3.54 3.56
C ALA A 16 18.06 -2.95 2.36
N ILE A 17 16.87 -3.50 2.07
CA ILE A 17 15.98 -2.97 1.02
C ILE A 17 15.59 -1.52 1.33
N ARG A 18 15.19 -1.22 2.57
CA ARG A 18 14.82 0.14 2.98
C ARG A 18 15.97 1.12 2.88
N ARG A 19 17.14 0.73 3.35
CA ARG A 19 18.36 1.56 3.24
C ARG A 19 18.65 1.88 1.78
N ARG A 20 18.65 0.88 0.91
CA ARG A 20 18.90 1.07 -0.53
C ARG A 20 17.85 1.99 -1.17
N ALA A 21 16.58 1.87 -0.78
CA ALA A 21 15.52 2.75 -1.25
C ALA A 21 15.74 4.21 -0.81
N THR A 22 16.12 4.42 0.44
CA THR A 22 16.44 5.76 0.98
C THR A 22 17.63 6.38 0.26
N GLU A 23 18.71 5.61 0.02
CA GLU A 23 19.88 6.05 -0.75
C GLU A 23 19.52 6.44 -2.19
N ALA A 24 18.51 5.78 -2.78
CA ALA A 24 17.97 6.13 -4.09
C ALA A 24 16.97 7.29 -4.06
N GLY A 25 16.71 7.92 -2.90
CA GLY A 25 15.76 9.01 -2.74
C GLY A 25 14.29 8.58 -2.87
N LEU A 26 13.99 7.32 -2.55
CA LEU A 26 12.63 6.77 -2.62
C LEU A 26 11.99 6.77 -1.23
N ALA A 27 10.73 7.19 -1.15
CA ALA A 27 9.90 6.99 0.04
C ALA A 27 9.39 5.55 0.07
N VAL A 28 9.40 4.94 1.26
CA VAL A 28 8.99 3.55 1.48
C VAL A 28 7.70 3.51 2.28
N TYR A 29 6.70 2.81 1.77
CA TYR A 29 5.44 2.55 2.43
C TYR A 29 5.21 1.05 2.53
N ASP A 30 4.73 0.61 3.68
CA ASP A 30 4.53 -0.80 4.00
C ASP A 30 3.05 -1.18 3.90
N GLU A 31 2.82 -2.36 3.39
CA GLU A 31 1.54 -3.04 3.49
C GLU A 31 1.79 -4.51 3.88
N SER A 32 1.27 -4.87 5.04
CA SER A 32 1.29 -6.26 5.53
C SER A 32 -0.08 -6.87 5.36
N SER A 33 -0.17 -7.94 4.63
CA SER A 33 -1.41 -8.68 4.36
C SER A 33 -1.22 -10.18 4.58
N ALA A 34 -2.28 -10.95 4.45
CA ALA A 34 -2.19 -12.41 4.46
C ALA A 34 -1.23 -12.96 3.37
N GLY A 35 -1.00 -12.19 2.31
CA GLY A 35 -0.04 -12.51 1.24
C GLY A 35 1.43 -12.23 1.58
N GLY A 36 1.73 -11.56 2.69
CA GLY A 36 3.09 -11.17 3.09
C GLY A 36 3.30 -9.66 3.10
N LEU A 37 4.56 -9.25 3.18
CA LEU A 37 4.96 -7.84 3.18
C LEU A 37 5.14 -7.33 1.74
N THR A 38 4.46 -6.23 1.42
CA THR A 38 4.66 -5.47 0.18
C THR A 38 5.18 -4.07 0.52
N LEU A 39 6.25 -3.66 -0.13
CA LEU A 39 6.83 -2.33 0.01
C LEU A 39 6.51 -1.50 -1.25
N ALA A 40 5.87 -0.34 -1.08
CA ALA A 40 5.75 0.63 -2.16
C ALA A 40 6.93 1.60 -2.10
N LEU A 41 7.74 1.61 -3.15
CA LEU A 41 8.86 2.54 -3.32
C LEU A 41 8.44 3.65 -4.28
N LEU A 42 8.28 4.86 -3.74
CA LEU A 42 7.81 6.02 -4.48
C LEU A 42 8.88 7.10 -4.55
N GLY A 43 9.12 7.62 -5.75
CA GLY A 43 10.05 8.71 -5.98
C GLY A 43 9.53 9.72 -7.01
N PRO A 44 10.13 10.92 -7.08
CA PRO A 44 9.67 12.01 -7.94
C PRO A 44 9.87 11.70 -9.45
N LYS A 45 10.83 10.87 -9.79
CA LYS A 45 11.16 10.52 -11.18
C LYS A 45 10.32 9.40 -11.78
N GLY A 46 9.33 8.86 -11.04
CA GLY A 46 8.51 7.77 -11.51
C GLY A 46 9.17 6.39 -11.40
N PHE A 47 8.86 5.50 -12.35
CA PHE A 47 9.42 4.14 -12.39
C PHE A 47 10.77 4.14 -13.12
N ASP A 48 11.77 3.53 -12.50
CA ASP A 48 13.12 3.35 -13.07
C ASP A 48 13.40 1.86 -13.23
N GLU A 49 13.61 1.42 -14.45
CA GLU A 49 13.83 0.01 -14.79
C GLU A 49 15.16 -0.53 -14.23
N ARG A 50 16.20 0.32 -14.21
CA ARG A 50 17.49 -0.08 -13.64
C ARG A 50 17.38 -0.34 -12.14
N LEU A 51 16.75 0.58 -11.43
CA LEU A 51 16.49 0.38 -9.99
C LEU A 51 15.57 -0.81 -9.73
N SER A 52 14.60 -1.05 -10.61
CA SER A 52 13.74 -2.24 -10.53
C SER A 52 14.54 -3.53 -10.64
N GLY A 53 15.50 -3.60 -11.56
CA GLY A 53 16.41 -4.73 -11.69
C GLY A 53 17.30 -4.93 -10.45
N GLU A 54 17.90 -3.85 -9.95
CA GLU A 54 18.70 -3.90 -8.71
C GLU A 54 17.89 -4.46 -7.52
N PHE A 55 16.66 -3.99 -7.32
CA PHE A 55 15.80 -4.48 -6.24
C PHE A 55 15.36 -5.93 -6.45
N ALA A 56 15.13 -6.36 -7.70
CA ALA A 56 14.73 -7.73 -7.98
C ALA A 56 15.79 -8.77 -7.60
N GLU A 57 17.07 -8.36 -7.62
CA GLU A 57 18.21 -9.22 -7.23
C GLU A 57 18.51 -9.22 -5.73
N MET A 58 17.84 -8.34 -4.96
CA MET A 58 18.08 -8.28 -3.52
C MET A 58 17.50 -9.48 -2.77
N ALA A 59 18.25 -9.99 -1.83
CA ALA A 59 17.80 -11.08 -0.96
C ALA A 59 16.53 -10.66 -0.18
N GLY A 60 15.52 -11.52 -0.15
CA GLY A 60 14.23 -11.24 0.50
C GLY A 60 13.18 -10.62 -0.42
N VAL A 61 13.52 -10.29 -1.67
CA VAL A 61 12.56 -9.84 -2.67
C VAL A 61 12.07 -11.03 -3.50
N GLU A 62 10.76 -11.19 -3.59
CA GLU A 62 10.10 -12.21 -4.41
C GLU A 62 9.79 -11.68 -5.81
N ALA A 63 9.28 -10.45 -5.88
CA ALA A 63 8.89 -9.82 -7.14
C ALA A 63 8.93 -8.30 -7.05
N VAL A 64 9.24 -7.66 -8.17
CA VAL A 64 9.13 -6.21 -8.35
C VAL A 64 8.11 -5.93 -9.44
N THR A 65 7.13 -5.08 -9.14
CA THR A 65 6.03 -4.77 -10.05
C THR A 65 5.96 -3.25 -10.32
N ARG A 66 5.77 -2.90 -11.58
CA ARG A 66 5.47 -1.53 -11.99
C ARG A 66 3.99 -1.24 -11.70
N PRO A 67 3.65 -0.18 -10.95
CA PRO A 67 2.25 0.22 -10.75
C PRO A 67 1.58 0.60 -12.07
N SER A 68 0.43 0.03 -12.35
CA SER A 68 -0.35 0.32 -13.57
C SER A 68 -1.14 1.63 -13.45
N ARG A 69 -1.41 2.09 -12.22
CA ARG A 69 -2.27 3.23 -11.92
C ARG A 69 -1.51 4.41 -11.33
N ALA A 70 -1.99 5.63 -11.58
CA ALA A 70 -1.42 6.85 -10.99
C ALA A 70 -1.63 6.89 -9.46
N TYR A 71 -2.79 6.41 -8.96
CA TYR A 71 -3.10 6.28 -7.53
C TYR A 71 -2.50 4.97 -6.97
N ARG A 72 -1.26 5.03 -6.56
CA ARG A 72 -0.45 3.84 -6.23
C ARG A 72 -0.83 3.21 -4.89
N LEU A 73 -0.84 3.99 -3.80
CA LEU A 73 -1.05 3.46 -2.45
C LEU A 73 -2.49 3.02 -2.15
N SER A 74 -3.47 3.55 -2.88
CA SER A 74 -4.88 3.15 -2.77
C SER A 74 -5.29 2.09 -3.78
N SER A 75 -4.35 1.60 -4.61
CA SER A 75 -4.63 0.57 -5.60
C SER A 75 -4.67 -0.83 -4.98
N ARG A 76 -5.45 -1.72 -5.59
CA ARG A 76 -5.46 -3.15 -5.24
C ARG A 76 -4.15 -3.86 -5.57
N GLU A 77 -3.30 -3.26 -6.39
CA GLU A 77 -1.95 -3.77 -6.67
C GLU A 77 -1.03 -3.65 -5.44
N PHE A 78 -1.25 -2.62 -4.61
CA PHE A 78 -0.50 -2.43 -3.37
C PHE A 78 -1.20 -3.09 -2.18
N ARG A 79 -2.50 -2.82 -2.02
CA ARG A 79 -3.30 -3.33 -0.92
C ARG A 79 -4.36 -4.31 -1.44
N ASN A 80 -4.10 -5.60 -1.30
CA ASN A 80 -5.00 -6.66 -1.77
C ASN A 80 -6.26 -6.79 -0.89
N ASP A 81 -6.10 -6.58 0.41
CA ASP A 81 -7.19 -6.75 1.35
C ASP A 81 -8.22 -5.61 1.25
N PRO A 82 -9.52 -5.90 1.33
CA PRO A 82 -10.57 -4.88 1.37
C PRO A 82 -10.36 -3.96 2.56
N THR A 83 -10.50 -2.65 2.32
CA THR A 83 -10.48 -1.68 3.41
C THR A 83 -11.72 -1.85 4.27
N VAL A 84 -11.51 -1.96 5.57
CA VAL A 84 -12.56 -1.99 6.58
C VAL A 84 -12.40 -0.78 7.48
N VAL A 85 -13.45 0.03 7.59
CA VAL A 85 -13.45 1.23 8.43
C VAL A 85 -14.45 1.03 9.56
N LYS A 86 -13.98 1.13 10.80
CA LYS A 86 -14.84 1.09 11.97
C LYS A 86 -15.22 2.51 12.40
N VAL A 87 -16.52 2.76 12.45
CA VAL A 87 -17.09 4.04 12.88
C VAL A 87 -18.04 3.73 14.06
N ARG A 88 -17.60 3.97 15.28
CA ARG A 88 -18.30 3.57 16.52
C ARG A 88 -18.63 2.06 16.47
N ASP A 89 -19.92 1.71 16.45
CA ASP A 89 -20.39 0.32 16.42
C ASP A 89 -20.59 -0.21 14.98
N ALA A 90 -20.51 0.67 13.98
CA ALA A 90 -20.68 0.30 12.58
C ALA A 90 -19.35 -0.10 11.95
N VAL A 91 -19.38 -1.12 11.07
CA VAL A 91 -18.26 -1.57 10.27
C VAL A 91 -18.60 -1.35 8.80
N ILE A 92 -17.84 -0.49 8.12
CA ILE A 92 -18.03 -0.18 6.70
C ILE A 92 -16.98 -0.95 5.90
N GLY A 93 -17.42 -1.74 4.93
CA GLY A 93 -16.58 -2.66 4.16
C GLY A 93 -16.65 -4.09 4.68
N GLY A 94 -15.69 -4.95 4.27
CA GLY A 94 -15.63 -6.35 4.71
C GLY A 94 -16.79 -7.24 4.18
N GLY A 95 -17.51 -6.79 3.13
CA GLY A 95 -18.60 -7.54 2.52
C GLY A 95 -19.99 -7.26 3.12
N SER A 96 -20.12 -6.42 4.12
CA SER A 96 -21.40 -6.00 4.69
C SER A 96 -22.05 -4.92 3.85
N LEU A 97 -23.39 -4.99 3.69
CA LEU A 97 -24.17 -3.90 3.11
C LEU A 97 -24.35 -2.80 4.15
N ASN A 98 -23.92 -1.61 3.84
CA ASN A 98 -24.13 -0.43 4.68
C ASN A 98 -25.02 0.56 3.94
N LEU A 99 -26.18 0.87 4.53
CA LEU A 99 -27.09 1.88 4.03
C LEU A 99 -26.78 3.20 4.73
N MET A 100 -26.40 4.22 3.96
CA MET A 100 -26.18 5.58 4.45
C MET A 100 -27.26 6.46 3.85
N ALA A 101 -28.13 7.02 4.71
CA ALA A 101 -29.20 7.91 4.29
C ALA A 101 -29.19 9.15 5.20
N GLY A 102 -29.30 10.33 4.59
CA GLY A 102 -29.30 11.61 5.29
C GLY A 102 -29.51 12.76 4.33
N PRO A 103 -29.65 13.99 4.83
CA PRO A 103 -29.77 15.17 4.01
C PRO A 103 -28.48 15.40 3.20
N CYS A 104 -28.61 15.89 1.96
CA CYS A 104 -27.46 16.26 1.14
C CYS A 104 -26.79 17.57 1.62
N SER A 105 -27.51 18.39 2.37
CA SER A 105 -27.04 19.64 2.96
C SER A 105 -27.63 19.80 4.35
N ILE A 106 -26.84 20.25 5.29
CA ILE A 106 -27.24 20.58 6.66
C ILE A 106 -27.15 22.10 6.79
N GLU A 107 -28.29 22.78 6.87
CA GLU A 107 -28.39 24.24 6.91
C GLU A 107 -28.61 24.75 8.34
N SER A 108 -29.08 23.88 9.25
CA SER A 108 -29.28 24.25 10.64
C SER A 108 -28.99 23.07 11.59
N ARG A 109 -28.85 23.38 12.89
CA ARG A 109 -28.61 22.38 13.91
C ARG A 109 -29.80 21.44 14.13
N GLU A 110 -31.00 21.94 13.86
CA GLU A 110 -32.26 21.22 14.03
C GLU A 110 -32.46 20.13 12.96
N GLN A 111 -31.70 20.19 11.86
CA GLN A 111 -31.71 19.16 10.81
C GLN A 111 -30.82 17.94 11.13
N LEU A 112 -30.03 18.00 12.18
CA LEU A 112 -29.19 16.93 12.67
C LEU A 112 -29.91 16.04 13.66
#